data_6aaf113a8934c971a81cffc6ef3759b0
#
_entry.id   6aaf113a8934c971a81cffc6ef3759b0
#
_cell.length_a   1.000
_cell.length_b   1.000
_cell.length_c   1.000
_cell.angle_alpha   90.00
_cell.angle_beta   90.00
_cell.angle_gamma   90.00
#
_symmetry.space_group_name_H-M   'P 1'
#
loop_
_entity.id
_entity.type
_entity.pdbx_description
1 polymer ?
#
loop_
_entity_poly.entity_id
_entity_poly.type
_entity_poly.pdbx_seq_one_letter_code
_entity_poly.pdbx_strand_id
1 'polypeptide(L)'
;MKGKLEVKGLSAGYGKKRVIENVSFEAERGKLTVIVGPNGSGKSTLLKAISRIVKPESGTVTLDGESLCSLSPKERARKITYMAQGRDVPEMKVGALVLHGRFPYKSYPVHYGEEDYRIVDEELEKMDILHKKDELLSSLSGGERQKAYLAQCLAVGADVVLFDEPTAFLDISFQLKFLNDAKALAREGKAVVMVLHDLREALEVADSLMVMKEGRALMEDTPSAVFESGILESVFSVSVQKAEDHYYILKS
;
A
#
# COMPACT_ATOMS: atom_id res chain seq x y z
N MET A 1 -13.00 -7.68 -18.97
CA MET A 1 -12.36 -8.27 -17.78
C MET A 1 -11.97 -7.11 -16.87
N LYS A 2 -12.24 -7.20 -15.56
CA LYS A 2 -11.68 -6.22 -14.62
C LYS A 2 -10.17 -6.35 -14.66
N GLY A 3 -9.44 -5.22 -14.76
CA GLY A 3 -7.99 -5.22 -14.75
C GLY A 3 -7.42 -5.69 -13.40
N LYS A 4 -6.18 -6.18 -13.37
CA LYS A 4 -5.52 -6.66 -12.16
C LYS A 4 -4.02 -6.43 -12.17
N LEU A 5 -3.46 -6.27 -10.98
CA LEU A 5 -2.03 -6.48 -10.74
C LEU A 5 -1.81 -7.98 -10.52
N GLU A 6 -0.92 -8.58 -11.30
CA GLU A 6 -0.58 -10.00 -11.16
C GLU A 6 0.90 -10.14 -10.83
N VAL A 7 1.21 -10.87 -9.78
CA VAL A 7 2.56 -11.19 -9.30
C VAL A 7 2.75 -12.70 -9.43
N LYS A 8 3.78 -13.13 -10.17
CA LYS A 8 4.07 -14.55 -10.39
C LYS A 8 5.53 -14.89 -10.06
N GLY A 9 5.71 -15.80 -9.11
CA GLY A 9 7.00 -16.39 -8.76
C GLY A 9 8.03 -15.36 -8.29
N LEU A 10 7.59 -14.26 -7.65
CA LEU A 10 8.46 -13.14 -7.30
C LEU A 10 9.41 -13.53 -6.17
N SER A 11 10.72 -13.38 -6.41
CA SER A 11 11.77 -13.54 -5.41
C SER A 11 12.63 -12.28 -5.34
N ALA A 12 12.94 -11.84 -4.14
CA ALA A 12 13.74 -10.63 -3.92
C ALA A 12 14.41 -10.63 -2.55
N GLY A 13 15.44 -9.79 -2.41
CA GLY A 13 16.16 -9.64 -1.16
C GLY A 13 17.17 -8.50 -1.21
N TYR A 14 18.09 -8.50 -0.25
CA TYR A 14 19.11 -7.46 -0.10
C TYR A 14 20.51 -8.08 -0.10
N GLY A 15 21.34 -7.67 -1.03
CA GLY A 15 22.67 -8.24 -1.21
C GLY A 15 22.59 -9.75 -1.52
N LYS A 16 23.16 -10.57 -0.62
CA LYS A 16 23.11 -12.04 -0.76
C LYS A 16 21.94 -12.70 -0.01
N LYS A 17 21.18 -11.93 0.77
CA LYS A 17 20.08 -12.46 1.58
C LYS A 17 18.76 -12.34 0.83
N ARG A 18 18.21 -13.48 0.39
CA ARG A 18 16.84 -13.54 -0.11
C ARG A 18 15.87 -13.39 1.05
N VAL A 19 14.84 -12.56 0.87
CA VAL A 19 13.83 -12.24 1.89
C VAL A 19 12.47 -12.77 1.50
N ILE A 20 12.14 -12.73 0.21
CA ILE A 20 10.92 -13.34 -0.34
C ILE A 20 11.29 -14.36 -1.41
N GLU A 21 10.55 -15.46 -1.48
CA GLU A 21 10.82 -16.56 -2.38
C GLU A 21 9.54 -17.09 -3.03
N ASN A 22 9.48 -17.04 -4.36
CA ASN A 22 8.42 -17.62 -5.19
C ASN A 22 7.01 -17.15 -4.78
N VAL A 23 6.85 -15.85 -4.46
CA VAL A 23 5.56 -15.28 -4.05
C VAL A 23 4.71 -15.01 -5.30
N SER A 24 3.47 -15.51 -5.28
CA SER A 24 2.48 -15.27 -6.33
C SER A 24 1.17 -14.86 -5.70
N PHE A 25 0.52 -13.83 -6.27
CA PHE A 25 -0.82 -13.38 -5.88
C PHE A 25 -1.40 -12.43 -6.93
N GLU A 26 -2.68 -12.10 -6.79
CA GLU A 26 -3.39 -11.18 -7.65
C GLU A 26 -4.08 -10.07 -6.83
N ALA A 27 -4.00 -8.83 -7.29
CA ALA A 27 -4.79 -7.73 -6.74
C ALA A 27 -5.69 -7.15 -7.82
N GLU A 28 -6.99 -7.38 -7.70
CA GLU A 28 -7.99 -6.93 -8.66
C GLU A 28 -8.27 -5.43 -8.52
N ARG A 29 -8.50 -4.75 -9.64
CA ARG A 29 -9.06 -3.38 -9.60
C ARG A 29 -10.45 -3.39 -8.97
N GLY A 30 -10.70 -2.42 -8.13
CA GLY A 30 -11.95 -2.32 -7.38
C GLY A 30 -11.96 -3.10 -6.07
N LYS A 31 -10.82 -3.71 -5.71
CA LYS A 31 -10.68 -4.48 -4.46
C LYS A 31 -9.50 -4.00 -3.62
N LEU A 32 -9.65 -4.16 -2.31
CA LEU A 32 -8.59 -4.00 -1.31
C LEU A 32 -8.02 -5.38 -0.95
N THR A 33 -6.78 -5.63 -1.39
CA THR A 33 -6.01 -6.82 -1.00
C THR A 33 -5.17 -6.47 0.22
N VAL A 34 -5.35 -7.20 1.31
CA VAL A 34 -4.56 -7.01 2.54
C VAL A 34 -3.55 -8.13 2.70
N ILE A 35 -2.34 -7.78 3.10
CA ILE A 35 -1.26 -8.72 3.37
C ILE A 35 -0.97 -8.71 4.88
N VAL A 36 -1.06 -9.87 5.51
CA VAL A 36 -0.72 -10.08 6.92
C VAL A 36 0.40 -11.12 7.07
N GLY A 37 1.08 -11.07 8.19
CA GLY A 37 2.17 -12.02 8.50
C GLY A 37 3.02 -11.53 9.66
N PRO A 38 3.75 -12.40 10.36
CA PRO A 38 4.65 -12.02 11.43
C PRO A 38 5.71 -10.99 11.00
N ASN A 39 6.33 -10.33 11.97
CA ASN A 39 7.46 -9.45 11.69
C ASN A 39 8.59 -10.23 11.01
N GLY A 40 9.18 -9.64 9.98
CA GLY A 40 10.22 -10.31 9.18
C GLY A 40 9.70 -11.32 8.14
N SER A 41 8.38 -11.49 7.96
CA SER A 41 7.83 -12.40 6.94
C SER A 41 8.03 -11.92 5.48
N GLY A 42 8.55 -10.69 5.26
CA GLY A 42 8.89 -10.20 3.93
C GLY A 42 7.85 -9.27 3.29
N LYS A 43 6.79 -8.87 3.98
CA LYS A 43 5.68 -8.04 3.46
C LYS A 43 6.16 -6.75 2.79
N SER A 44 6.93 -5.94 3.52
CA SER A 44 7.49 -4.68 2.99
C SER A 44 8.46 -4.92 1.82
N THR A 45 9.22 -6.02 1.86
CA THR A 45 10.11 -6.40 0.76
C THR A 45 9.31 -6.77 -0.48
N LEU A 46 8.17 -7.44 -0.32
CA LEU A 46 7.26 -7.76 -1.41
C LEU A 46 6.74 -6.48 -2.08
N LEU A 47 6.19 -5.51 -1.32
CA LEU A 47 5.72 -4.25 -1.88
C LEU A 47 6.83 -3.46 -2.57
N LYS A 48 8.04 -3.43 -1.98
CA LYS A 48 9.21 -2.79 -2.58
C LYS A 48 9.69 -3.50 -3.85
N ALA A 49 9.55 -4.82 -3.93
CA ALA A 49 9.89 -5.59 -5.13
C ALA A 49 8.86 -5.37 -6.26
N ILE A 50 7.57 -5.30 -5.94
CA ILE A 50 6.49 -4.96 -6.89
C ILE A 50 6.71 -3.58 -7.50
N SER A 51 7.01 -2.57 -6.68
CA SER A 51 7.32 -1.20 -7.13
C SER A 51 8.71 -1.05 -7.76
N ARG A 52 9.56 -2.11 -7.69
CA ARG A 52 10.96 -2.14 -8.12
C ARG A 52 11.89 -1.16 -7.38
N ILE A 53 11.54 -0.77 -6.18
CA ILE A 53 12.48 -0.13 -5.23
C ILE A 53 13.56 -1.15 -4.85
N VAL A 54 13.16 -2.41 -4.64
CA VAL A 54 14.07 -3.56 -4.56
C VAL A 54 14.00 -4.31 -5.88
N LYS A 55 15.15 -4.56 -6.51
CA LYS A 55 15.22 -5.29 -7.77
C LYS A 55 14.88 -6.76 -7.54
N PRO A 56 13.83 -7.33 -8.20
CA PRO A 56 13.56 -8.74 -8.13
C PRO A 56 14.70 -9.59 -8.68
N GLU A 57 14.94 -10.75 -8.07
CA GLU A 57 15.87 -11.77 -8.56
C GLU A 57 15.21 -12.64 -9.65
N SER A 58 13.92 -12.95 -9.45
CA SER A 58 13.11 -13.73 -10.40
C SER A 58 11.64 -13.37 -10.28
N GLY A 59 10.82 -13.88 -11.19
CA GLY A 59 9.38 -13.66 -11.24
C GLY A 59 8.99 -12.49 -12.11
N THR A 60 7.68 -12.29 -12.24
CA THR A 60 7.08 -11.26 -13.09
C THR A 60 6.02 -10.48 -12.31
N VAL A 61 5.91 -9.20 -12.65
CA VAL A 61 4.83 -8.32 -12.18
C VAL A 61 4.20 -7.70 -13.41
N THR A 62 2.89 -7.92 -13.60
CA THR A 62 2.13 -7.37 -14.72
C THR A 62 0.94 -6.57 -14.20
N LEU A 63 0.58 -5.51 -14.90
CA LEU A 63 -0.65 -4.76 -14.70
C LEU A 63 -1.47 -4.83 -15.97
N ASP A 64 -2.68 -5.39 -15.88
CA ASP A 64 -3.58 -5.59 -17.03
C ASP A 64 -2.91 -6.36 -18.20
N GLY A 65 -2.00 -7.29 -17.87
CA GLY A 65 -1.23 -8.09 -18.83
C GLY A 65 0.06 -7.40 -19.32
N GLU A 66 0.28 -6.12 -19.04
CA GLU A 66 1.51 -5.41 -19.40
C GLU A 66 2.59 -5.61 -18.34
N SER A 67 3.79 -6.03 -18.76
CA SER A 67 4.92 -6.21 -17.86
C SER A 67 5.44 -4.89 -17.32
N LEU A 68 5.45 -4.74 -16.00
CA LEU A 68 6.02 -3.56 -15.34
C LEU A 68 7.57 -3.54 -15.39
N CYS A 69 8.17 -4.68 -15.75
CA CYS A 69 9.63 -4.77 -15.89
C CYS A 69 10.17 -4.07 -17.14
N SER A 70 9.36 -3.98 -18.20
CA SER A 70 9.72 -3.34 -19.46
C SER A 70 9.60 -1.81 -19.41
N LEU A 71 8.89 -1.28 -18.42
CA LEU A 71 8.65 0.15 -18.28
C LEU A 71 9.86 0.89 -17.70
N SER A 72 10.08 2.10 -18.20
CA SER A 72 11.01 3.04 -17.56
C SER A 72 10.57 3.36 -16.13
N PRO A 73 11.48 3.86 -15.26
CA PRO A 73 11.12 4.24 -13.90
C PRO A 73 9.95 5.23 -13.81
N LYS A 74 9.87 6.19 -14.73
CA LYS A 74 8.80 7.18 -14.77
C LYS A 74 7.46 6.58 -15.21
N GLU A 75 7.45 5.77 -16.26
CA GLU A 75 6.24 5.09 -16.71
C GLU A 75 5.69 4.17 -15.62
N ARG A 76 6.56 3.40 -14.96
CA ARG A 76 6.16 2.55 -13.84
C ARG A 76 5.61 3.36 -12.67
N ALA A 77 6.25 4.49 -12.31
CA ALA A 77 5.78 5.35 -11.23
C ALA A 77 4.40 5.97 -11.51
N ARG A 78 4.01 6.15 -12.79
CA ARG A 78 2.65 6.56 -13.16
C ARG A 78 1.61 5.46 -12.99
N LYS A 79 2.03 4.20 -12.98
CA LYS A 79 1.14 3.03 -12.85
C LYS A 79 1.04 2.50 -11.44
N ILE A 80 2.13 2.60 -10.66
CA ILE A 80 2.19 2.12 -9.28
C ILE A 80 2.76 3.19 -8.38
N THR A 81 2.06 3.51 -7.31
CA THR A 81 2.57 4.33 -6.20
C THR A 81 2.79 3.47 -4.96
N TYR A 82 3.79 3.83 -4.17
CA TYR A 82 4.16 3.12 -2.95
C TYR A 82 4.32 4.09 -1.79
N MET A 83 3.55 3.88 -0.74
CA MET A 83 3.63 4.61 0.52
C MET A 83 4.36 3.75 1.54
N ALA A 84 5.59 4.15 1.90
CA ALA A 84 6.43 3.42 2.85
C ALA A 84 5.97 3.62 4.29
N GLN A 85 6.23 2.60 5.13
CA GLN A 85 6.19 2.72 6.58
C GLN A 85 7.28 3.69 7.06
N GLY A 86 6.97 4.52 8.03
CA GLY A 86 7.92 5.41 8.72
C GLY A 86 8.80 6.21 7.75
N ARG A 87 8.66 7.51 7.73
CA ARG A 87 9.47 8.38 6.88
C ARG A 87 10.17 9.41 7.75
N ASP A 88 11.41 9.68 7.44
CA ASP A 88 12.02 10.91 7.90
C ASP A 88 11.15 12.09 7.44
N VAL A 89 10.96 13.06 8.31
CA VAL A 89 10.17 14.24 7.99
C VAL A 89 11.08 15.25 7.31
N PRO A 90 10.99 15.41 5.99
CA PRO A 90 11.85 16.35 5.29
C PRO A 90 11.46 17.79 5.64
N GLU A 91 12.44 18.68 5.64
CA GLU A 91 12.23 20.13 5.81
C GLU A 91 11.64 20.73 4.52
N MET A 92 10.35 20.48 4.29
CA MET A 92 9.64 21.03 3.14
C MET A 92 8.19 21.34 3.48
N LYS A 93 7.56 22.18 2.66
CA LYS A 93 6.14 22.51 2.77
C LYS A 93 5.27 21.34 2.31
N VAL A 94 4.06 21.26 2.87
CA VAL A 94 3.05 20.24 2.52
C VAL A 94 2.77 20.24 1.01
N GLY A 95 2.51 21.40 0.42
CA GLY A 95 2.25 21.51 -1.03
C GLY A 95 3.43 21.06 -1.89
N ALA A 96 4.67 21.32 -1.45
CA ALA A 96 5.87 20.85 -2.15
C ALA A 96 6.00 19.32 -2.09
N LEU A 97 5.68 18.70 -0.95
CA LEU A 97 5.63 17.24 -0.84
C LEU A 97 4.65 16.63 -1.84
N VAL A 98 3.41 17.14 -1.87
CA VAL A 98 2.36 16.61 -2.75
C VAL A 98 2.73 16.83 -4.22
N LEU A 99 3.34 17.97 -4.55
CA LEU A 99 3.82 18.28 -5.89
C LEU A 99 4.89 17.27 -6.40
N HIS A 100 5.67 16.65 -5.51
CA HIS A 100 6.56 15.56 -5.90
C HIS A 100 5.82 14.35 -6.48
N GLY A 101 4.53 14.15 -6.17
CA GLY A 101 3.67 13.16 -6.83
C GLY A 101 3.54 13.40 -8.34
N ARG A 102 3.76 14.63 -8.82
CA ARG A 102 3.71 15.00 -10.24
C ARG A 102 5.04 14.78 -10.97
N PHE A 103 6.14 14.47 -10.24
CA PHE A 103 7.48 14.29 -10.82
C PHE A 103 7.54 13.24 -11.95
N PRO A 104 6.83 12.10 -11.91
CA PRO A 104 6.85 11.12 -13.00
C PRO A 104 6.40 11.69 -14.37
N TYR A 105 5.65 12.78 -14.37
CA TYR A 105 5.12 13.42 -15.59
C TYR A 105 6.04 14.49 -16.17
N LYS A 106 7.17 14.79 -15.51
CA LYS A 106 8.06 15.89 -15.89
C LYS A 106 9.28 15.43 -16.65
N SER A 107 9.70 16.24 -17.62
CA SER A 107 10.98 16.12 -18.30
C SER A 107 12.00 17.06 -17.66
N TYR A 108 13.28 16.83 -17.91
CA TYR A 108 14.34 17.75 -17.48
C TYR A 108 14.50 18.89 -18.50
N PRO A 109 14.64 20.15 -18.06
CA PRO A 109 14.50 20.65 -16.69
C PRO A 109 13.07 20.54 -16.18
N VAL A 110 12.93 20.30 -14.85
CA VAL A 110 11.61 20.07 -14.22
C VAL A 110 10.87 21.40 -14.11
N HIS A 111 9.71 21.49 -14.76
CA HIS A 111 8.77 22.59 -14.63
C HIS A 111 7.37 22.08 -14.32
N TYR A 112 6.78 22.58 -13.24
CA TYR A 112 5.40 22.31 -12.90
C TYR A 112 4.51 23.41 -13.49
N GLY A 113 3.41 23.00 -14.12
CA GLY A 113 2.42 23.91 -14.70
C GLY A 113 1.18 24.05 -13.81
N GLU A 114 0.23 24.88 -14.22
CA GLU A 114 -1.01 25.15 -13.49
C GLU A 114 -1.79 23.88 -13.18
N GLU A 115 -1.82 22.93 -14.10
CA GLU A 115 -2.48 21.62 -13.92
C GLU A 115 -1.88 20.81 -12.76
N ASP A 116 -0.55 20.85 -12.56
CA ASP A 116 0.08 20.14 -11.44
C ASP A 116 -0.31 20.77 -10.10
N TYR A 117 -0.36 22.09 -10.04
CA TYR A 117 -0.79 22.81 -8.82
C TYR A 117 -2.28 22.58 -8.53
N ARG A 118 -3.13 22.54 -9.58
CA ARG A 118 -4.55 22.21 -9.44
C ARG A 118 -4.75 20.81 -8.84
N ILE A 119 -4.03 19.81 -9.35
CA ILE A 119 -4.08 18.45 -8.81
C ILE A 119 -3.61 18.41 -7.35
N VAL A 120 -2.54 19.13 -7.02
CA VAL A 120 -2.06 19.23 -5.62
C VAL A 120 -3.15 19.78 -4.71
N ASP A 121 -3.82 20.85 -5.12
CA ASP A 121 -4.87 21.50 -4.32
C ASP A 121 -6.08 20.57 -4.16
N GLU A 122 -6.51 19.88 -5.21
CA GLU A 122 -7.60 18.90 -5.18
C GLU A 122 -7.28 17.73 -4.23
N GLU A 123 -6.07 17.18 -4.26
CA GLU A 123 -5.71 16.06 -3.39
C GLU A 123 -5.56 16.51 -1.92
N LEU A 124 -5.06 17.72 -1.67
CA LEU A 124 -5.00 18.29 -0.33
C LEU A 124 -6.41 18.60 0.22
N GLU A 125 -7.34 19.04 -0.63
CA GLU A 125 -8.73 19.29 -0.26
C GLU A 125 -9.47 18.00 0.09
N LYS A 126 -9.32 16.94 -0.72
CA LYS A 126 -9.87 15.60 -0.42
C LYS A 126 -9.40 15.08 0.93
N MET A 127 -8.16 15.38 1.31
CA MET A 127 -7.60 14.99 2.61
C MET A 127 -7.95 15.95 3.75
N ASP A 128 -8.68 17.05 3.47
CA ASP A 128 -9.03 18.08 4.45
C ASP A 128 -7.79 18.69 5.14
N ILE A 129 -6.76 19.01 4.32
CA ILE A 129 -5.52 19.67 4.75
C ILE A 129 -5.02 20.75 3.77
N LEU A 130 -5.86 21.22 2.85
CA LEU A 130 -5.48 22.28 1.92
C LEU A 130 -5.04 23.56 2.65
N HIS A 131 -5.68 23.87 3.78
CA HIS A 131 -5.32 25.02 4.63
C HIS A 131 -3.91 24.92 5.24
N LYS A 132 -3.28 23.72 5.20
CA LYS A 132 -1.91 23.46 5.65
C LYS A 132 -0.88 23.47 4.52
N LYS A 133 -1.26 23.77 3.28
CA LYS A 133 -0.42 23.68 2.08
C LYS A 133 0.94 24.36 2.23
N ASP A 134 0.97 25.52 2.88
CA ASP A 134 2.17 26.35 3.05
C ASP A 134 2.93 26.09 4.35
N GLU A 135 2.41 25.22 5.23
CA GLU A 135 3.09 24.84 6.47
C GLU A 135 4.21 23.81 6.20
N LEU A 136 5.19 23.78 7.11
CA LEU A 136 6.23 22.75 7.08
C LEU A 136 5.66 21.40 7.54
N LEU A 137 6.12 20.31 6.95
CA LEU A 137 5.73 18.95 7.38
C LEU A 137 6.07 18.67 8.84
N SER A 138 7.13 19.28 9.36
CA SER A 138 7.56 19.15 10.74
C SER A 138 6.58 19.78 11.75
N SER A 139 5.77 20.75 11.34
CA SER A 139 4.76 21.40 12.20
C SER A 139 3.45 20.60 12.29
N LEU A 140 3.24 19.62 11.41
CA LEU A 140 2.01 18.85 11.36
C LEU A 140 2.00 17.74 12.43
N SER A 141 0.81 17.43 12.93
CA SER A 141 0.56 16.21 13.72
C SER A 141 0.85 14.95 12.88
N GLY A 142 0.99 13.81 13.56
CA GLY A 142 1.21 12.51 12.87
C GLY A 142 0.12 12.21 11.84
N GLY A 143 -1.14 12.43 12.20
CA GLY A 143 -2.29 12.21 11.32
C GLY A 143 -2.33 13.17 10.12
N GLU A 144 -2.05 14.46 10.32
CA GLU A 144 -1.98 15.44 9.22
C GLU A 144 -0.82 15.10 8.26
N ARG A 145 0.34 14.69 8.78
CA ARG A 145 1.45 14.21 7.93
C ARG A 145 1.05 13.00 7.10
N GLN A 146 0.34 12.05 7.70
CA GLN A 146 -0.13 10.87 6.98
C GLN A 146 -1.07 11.24 5.84
N LYS A 147 -1.99 12.19 6.06
CA LYS A 147 -2.84 12.77 5.02
C LYS A 147 -2.02 13.43 3.90
N ALA A 148 -0.96 14.17 4.23
CA ALA A 148 -0.08 14.79 3.24
C ALA A 148 0.66 13.74 2.39
N TYR A 149 1.15 12.66 2.99
CA TYR A 149 1.75 11.56 2.24
C TYR A 149 0.74 10.79 1.38
N LEU A 150 -0.50 10.63 1.86
CA LEU A 150 -1.57 10.05 1.06
C LEU A 150 -1.90 10.94 -0.14
N ALA A 151 -2.07 12.26 0.07
CA ALA A 151 -2.27 13.22 -1.00
C ALA A 151 -1.13 13.16 -2.04
N GLN A 152 0.14 13.03 -1.61
CA GLN A 152 1.28 12.83 -2.51
C GLN A 152 1.11 11.56 -3.36
N CYS A 153 0.72 10.44 -2.75
CA CYS A 153 0.50 9.18 -3.47
C CYS A 153 -0.65 9.31 -4.49
N LEU A 154 -1.72 10.01 -4.12
CA LEU A 154 -2.88 10.21 -4.99
C LEU A 154 -2.62 11.21 -6.12
N ALA A 155 -1.82 12.23 -5.89
CA ALA A 155 -1.40 13.19 -6.92
C ALA A 155 -0.64 12.53 -8.08
N VAL A 156 -0.07 11.34 -7.88
CA VAL A 156 0.48 10.52 -8.96
C VAL A 156 -0.62 10.07 -9.93
N GLY A 157 -1.82 9.78 -9.45
CA GLY A 157 -2.92 9.25 -10.28
C GLY A 157 -2.72 7.79 -10.69
N ALA A 158 -1.89 7.03 -9.98
CA ALA A 158 -1.57 5.64 -10.31
C ALA A 158 -2.78 4.70 -10.21
N ASP A 159 -2.77 3.65 -11.01
CA ASP A 159 -3.79 2.60 -11.03
C ASP A 159 -3.66 1.63 -9.86
N VAL A 160 -2.42 1.45 -9.36
CA VAL A 160 -2.09 0.58 -8.23
C VAL A 160 -1.53 1.42 -7.10
N VAL A 161 -2.08 1.22 -5.90
CA VAL A 161 -1.63 1.89 -4.68
C VAL A 161 -1.17 0.85 -3.67
N LEU A 162 0.10 0.94 -3.27
CA LEU A 162 0.72 0.03 -2.31
C LEU A 162 0.95 0.77 -0.99
N PHE A 163 0.34 0.28 0.09
CA PHE A 163 0.47 0.84 1.43
C PHE A 163 1.24 -0.12 2.35
N ASP A 164 2.36 0.34 2.89
CA ASP A 164 3.19 -0.43 3.81
C ASP A 164 2.96 0.07 5.24
N GLU A 165 2.10 -0.62 5.98
CA GLU A 165 1.71 -0.32 7.37
C GLU A 165 1.27 1.15 7.58
N PRO A 166 0.30 1.62 6.80
CA PRO A 166 -0.05 3.05 6.77
C PRO A 166 -0.72 3.53 8.05
N THR A 167 -1.26 2.63 8.86
CA THR A 167 -1.98 2.94 10.11
C THR A 167 -1.09 2.91 11.35
N ALA A 168 0.18 2.52 11.21
CA ALA A 168 1.11 2.46 12.33
C ALA A 168 1.27 3.85 12.99
N PHE A 169 1.23 3.90 14.32
CA PHE A 169 1.38 5.12 15.13
C PHE A 169 0.27 6.18 14.98
N LEU A 170 -0.85 5.84 14.35
CA LEU A 170 -2.03 6.69 14.30
C LEU A 170 -2.98 6.35 15.46
N ASP A 171 -3.73 7.34 15.93
CA ASP A 171 -4.85 7.08 16.82
C ASP A 171 -5.99 6.35 16.08
N ILE A 172 -6.89 5.73 16.85
CA ILE A 172 -7.95 4.86 16.32
C ILE A 172 -8.84 5.61 15.32
N SER A 173 -9.14 6.90 15.55
CA SER A 173 -10.03 7.65 14.67
C SER A 173 -9.40 7.88 13.29
N PHE A 174 -8.10 8.16 13.25
CA PHE A 174 -7.34 8.31 12.00
C PHE A 174 -7.12 6.97 11.31
N GLN A 175 -6.88 5.87 12.06
CA GLN A 175 -6.80 4.53 11.49
C GLN A 175 -8.08 4.16 10.74
N LEU A 176 -9.24 4.29 11.39
CA LEU A 176 -10.54 4.00 10.78
C LEU A 176 -10.80 4.86 9.54
N LYS A 177 -10.48 6.15 9.61
CA LYS A 177 -10.61 7.05 8.45
C LYS A 177 -9.72 6.59 7.30
N PHE A 178 -8.44 6.30 7.55
CA PHE A 178 -7.51 5.84 6.53
C PHE A 178 -7.99 4.54 5.85
N LEU A 179 -8.46 3.57 6.62
CA LEU A 179 -8.99 2.31 6.10
C LEU A 179 -10.22 2.55 5.21
N ASN A 180 -11.10 3.47 5.60
CA ASN A 180 -12.24 3.86 4.78
C ASN A 180 -11.81 4.57 3.48
N ASP A 181 -10.82 5.46 3.54
CA ASP A 181 -10.27 6.15 2.37
C ASP A 181 -9.62 5.13 1.40
N ALA A 182 -8.90 4.14 1.91
CA ALA A 182 -8.32 3.06 1.10
C ALA A 182 -9.41 2.21 0.41
N LYS A 183 -10.51 1.89 1.10
CA LYS A 183 -11.68 1.24 0.49
C LYS A 183 -12.34 2.11 -0.59
N ALA A 184 -12.43 3.42 -0.36
CA ALA A 184 -12.96 4.36 -1.35
C ALA A 184 -12.10 4.36 -2.62
N LEU A 185 -10.78 4.41 -2.49
CA LEU A 185 -9.85 4.31 -3.62
C LEU A 185 -10.02 3.01 -4.42
N ALA A 186 -10.22 1.88 -3.74
CA ALA A 186 -10.54 0.64 -4.42
C ALA A 186 -11.85 0.76 -5.20
N ARG A 187 -12.93 1.29 -4.59
CA ARG A 187 -14.22 1.49 -5.26
C ARG A 187 -14.15 2.42 -6.47
N GLU A 188 -13.21 3.35 -6.49
CA GLU A 188 -12.90 4.21 -7.66
C GLU A 188 -12.21 3.45 -8.79
N GLY A 189 -11.97 2.14 -8.64
CA GLY A 189 -11.40 1.27 -9.67
C GLY A 189 -9.89 1.09 -9.59
N LYS A 190 -9.23 1.54 -8.53
CA LYS A 190 -7.82 1.25 -8.28
C LYS A 190 -7.63 -0.17 -7.73
N ALA A 191 -6.48 -0.79 -7.97
CA ALA A 191 -6.02 -1.96 -7.23
C ALA A 191 -5.26 -1.48 -5.99
N VAL A 192 -5.79 -1.75 -4.80
CA VAL A 192 -5.17 -1.34 -3.54
C VAL A 192 -4.59 -2.55 -2.83
N VAL A 193 -3.28 -2.50 -2.53
CA VAL A 193 -2.59 -3.54 -1.75
C VAL A 193 -2.06 -2.91 -0.47
N MET A 194 -2.43 -3.46 0.67
CA MET A 194 -2.10 -2.89 1.97
C MET A 194 -1.52 -3.94 2.91
N VAL A 195 -0.40 -3.63 3.54
CA VAL A 195 0.13 -4.41 4.66
C VAL A 195 -0.48 -3.89 5.95
N LEU A 196 -1.07 -4.79 6.74
CA LEU A 196 -1.58 -4.49 8.07
C LEU A 196 -0.96 -5.42 9.12
N HIS A 197 -0.87 -4.92 10.36
CA HIS A 197 -0.43 -5.70 11.53
C HIS A 197 -1.62 -6.24 12.33
N ASP A 198 -2.70 -5.49 12.42
CA ASP A 198 -3.88 -5.88 13.16
C ASP A 198 -4.71 -6.87 12.32
N LEU A 199 -4.81 -8.11 12.83
CA LEU A 199 -5.56 -9.19 12.15
C LEU A 199 -7.06 -8.90 12.10
N ARG A 200 -7.61 -8.25 13.13
CA ARG A 200 -9.02 -7.89 13.16
C ARG A 200 -9.32 -6.86 12.08
N GLU A 201 -8.54 -5.78 12.02
CA GLU A 201 -8.67 -4.79 10.93
C GLU A 201 -8.57 -5.46 9.57
N ALA A 202 -7.56 -6.34 9.38
CA ALA A 202 -7.35 -7.04 8.12
C ALA A 202 -8.56 -7.87 7.70
N LEU A 203 -9.12 -8.65 8.63
CA LEU A 203 -10.31 -9.48 8.40
C LEU A 203 -11.57 -8.66 8.10
N GLU A 204 -11.71 -7.48 8.72
CA GLU A 204 -12.89 -6.60 8.56
C GLU A 204 -12.84 -5.73 7.29
N VAL A 205 -11.63 -5.37 6.83
CA VAL A 205 -11.52 -4.40 5.72
C VAL A 205 -11.20 -5.02 4.38
N ALA A 206 -10.54 -6.18 4.34
CA ALA A 206 -10.06 -6.78 3.10
C ALA A 206 -11.20 -7.35 2.22
N ASP A 207 -11.03 -7.21 0.91
CA ASP A 207 -11.78 -8.01 -0.08
C ASP A 207 -11.05 -9.33 -0.40
N SER A 208 -9.70 -9.31 -0.35
CA SER A 208 -8.80 -10.46 -0.44
C SER A 208 -7.74 -10.35 0.65
N LEU A 209 -7.44 -11.46 1.33
CA LEU A 209 -6.48 -11.53 2.43
C LEU A 209 -5.39 -12.53 2.11
N MET A 210 -4.13 -12.05 2.06
CA MET A 210 -2.95 -12.88 1.88
C MET A 210 -2.18 -13.06 3.18
N VAL A 211 -1.87 -14.29 3.55
CA VAL A 211 -1.07 -14.63 4.72
C VAL A 211 0.34 -15.00 4.29
N MET A 212 1.33 -14.28 4.83
CA MET A 212 2.75 -14.50 4.57
C MET A 212 3.49 -15.02 5.81
N LYS A 213 4.41 -15.97 5.60
CA LYS A 213 5.37 -16.43 6.61
C LYS A 213 6.69 -16.79 5.95
N GLU A 214 7.80 -16.43 6.57
CA GLU A 214 9.16 -16.80 6.15
C GLU A 214 9.44 -16.53 4.66
N GLY A 215 9.00 -15.38 4.16
CA GLY A 215 9.22 -14.96 2.78
C GLY A 215 8.30 -15.59 1.74
N ARG A 216 7.29 -16.35 2.14
CA ARG A 216 6.38 -17.06 1.23
C ARG A 216 4.93 -16.65 1.46
N ALA A 217 4.13 -16.64 0.42
CA ALA A 217 2.68 -16.59 0.52
C ALA A 217 2.17 -18.01 0.85
N LEU A 218 1.45 -18.15 1.94
CA LEU A 218 0.90 -19.43 2.39
C LEU A 218 -0.53 -19.64 1.90
N MET A 219 -1.32 -18.57 1.89
CA MET A 219 -2.71 -18.59 1.45
C MET A 219 -3.13 -17.19 0.99
N GLU A 220 -3.95 -17.12 -0.03
CA GLU A 220 -4.67 -15.93 -0.47
C GLU A 220 -6.11 -16.32 -0.79
N ASP A 221 -7.07 -15.72 -0.10
CA ASP A 221 -8.51 -15.96 -0.32
C ASP A 221 -9.32 -14.82 0.30
N THR A 222 -10.64 -14.95 0.31
CA THR A 222 -11.52 -14.07 1.07
C THR A 222 -11.21 -14.13 2.57
N PRO A 223 -11.44 -13.05 3.33
CA PRO A 223 -11.21 -13.06 4.78
C PRO A 223 -11.91 -14.23 5.51
N SER A 224 -13.13 -14.58 5.10
CA SER A 224 -13.86 -15.73 5.69
C SER A 224 -13.18 -17.06 5.42
N ALA A 225 -12.72 -17.31 4.19
CA ALA A 225 -12.03 -18.56 3.85
C ALA A 225 -10.67 -18.66 4.60
N VAL A 226 -9.94 -17.56 4.71
CA VAL A 226 -8.69 -17.51 5.48
C VAL A 226 -8.95 -17.77 6.97
N PHE A 227 -10.00 -17.18 7.54
CA PHE A 227 -10.40 -17.45 8.93
C PHE A 227 -10.77 -18.93 9.13
N GLU A 228 -11.64 -19.50 8.29
CA GLU A 228 -12.12 -20.89 8.38
C GLU A 228 -11.00 -21.92 8.20
N SER A 229 -9.93 -21.58 7.51
CA SER A 229 -8.78 -22.47 7.28
C SER A 229 -7.95 -22.75 8.53
N GLY A 230 -8.05 -21.95 9.59
CA GLY A 230 -7.20 -22.04 10.78
C GLY A 230 -5.74 -21.63 10.57
N ILE A 231 -5.41 -21.04 9.40
CA ILE A 231 -4.03 -20.65 9.09
C ILE A 231 -3.53 -19.52 9.99
N LEU A 232 -4.42 -18.61 10.40
CA LEU A 232 -4.06 -17.49 11.25
C LEU A 232 -3.54 -17.96 12.61
N GLU A 233 -4.20 -18.93 13.22
CA GLU A 233 -3.78 -19.53 14.49
C GLU A 233 -2.40 -20.17 14.38
N SER A 234 -2.14 -20.89 13.28
CA SER A 234 -0.87 -21.58 13.03
C SER A 234 0.28 -20.64 12.75
N VAL A 235 -0.01 -19.48 12.13
CA VAL A 235 1.01 -18.50 11.74
C VAL A 235 1.34 -17.54 12.86
N PHE A 236 0.33 -17.09 13.63
CA PHE A 236 0.49 -16.03 14.62
C PHE A 236 0.49 -16.55 16.07
N SER A 237 0.20 -17.84 16.30
CA SER A 237 0.08 -18.42 17.64
C SER A 237 -0.96 -17.68 18.49
N VAL A 238 -2.13 -17.46 17.91
CA VAL A 238 -3.30 -16.80 18.53
C VAL A 238 -4.52 -17.70 18.37
N SER A 239 -5.60 -17.42 19.07
CA SER A 239 -6.93 -17.96 18.76
C SER A 239 -7.76 -16.86 18.11
N VAL A 240 -8.38 -17.17 16.97
CA VAL A 240 -9.28 -16.24 16.28
C VAL A 240 -10.71 -16.75 16.42
N GLN A 241 -11.60 -15.93 16.91
CA GLN A 241 -13.02 -16.26 17.07
C GLN A 241 -13.88 -15.26 16.31
N LYS A 242 -15.00 -15.72 15.78
CA LYS A 242 -16.00 -14.88 15.15
C LYS A 242 -17.27 -14.92 15.98
N ALA A 243 -17.78 -13.76 16.37
CA ALA A 243 -19.08 -13.62 17.00
C ALA A 243 -19.88 -12.56 16.23
N GLU A 244 -21.03 -12.94 15.71
CA GLU A 244 -21.83 -12.14 14.77
C GLU A 244 -20.98 -11.77 13.54
N ASP A 245 -20.81 -10.48 13.27
CA ASP A 245 -20.02 -9.96 12.14
C ASP A 245 -18.61 -9.48 12.53
N HIS A 246 -18.17 -9.74 13.78
CA HIS A 246 -16.88 -9.26 14.30
C HIS A 246 -15.90 -10.39 14.61
N TYR A 247 -14.61 -10.11 14.40
CA TYR A 247 -13.52 -11.01 14.72
C TYR A 247 -12.83 -10.60 16.04
N TYR A 248 -12.48 -11.58 16.84
CA TYR A 248 -11.81 -11.42 18.13
C TYR A 248 -10.51 -12.20 18.11
N ILE A 249 -9.42 -11.52 18.44
CA ILE A 249 -8.10 -12.14 18.52
C ILE A 249 -7.77 -12.36 20.00
N LEU A 250 -7.60 -13.61 20.36
CA LEU A 250 -7.31 -14.03 21.73
C LEU A 250 -5.88 -14.59 21.80
N LYS A 251 -5.19 -14.32 22.89
CA LYS A 251 -3.88 -14.91 23.15
C LYS A 251 -4.06 -16.40 23.45
N SER A 252 -3.33 -17.26 22.75
CA SER A 252 -3.27 -18.70 23.03
C SER A 252 -2.58 -18.98 24.33
#